data_7d56671dc60bb9c9397e04d6c6300327
#
_entry.id   7d56671dc60bb9c9397e04d6c6300327
#
_cell.length_a   1.000
_cell.length_b   1.000
_cell.length_c   1.000
_cell.angle_alpha   90.00
_cell.angle_beta   90.00
_cell.angle_gamma   90.00
#
_symmetry.space_group_name_H-M   'P 1'
#
loop_
_entity.id
_entity.type
_entity.pdbx_description
1 polymer ?
#
loop_
_entity_poly.entity_id
_entity_poly.type
_entity_poly.pdbx_seq_one_letter_code
_entity_poly.pdbx_strand_id
1 'polypeptide(L)'
;MCDWCGHGEVSDGPVVSDVRFVPADPAAARTGLLAWVTISYGNLRIDGLAVRRTRQGRLVVSFPARLDGRGERHPIVTPLDPGVRRRIEAEILEAFRGRTAVAS
;
A
#
# COMPACT_ATOMS: atom_id res chain seq x y z
N MET A 1 -2.80 27.17 -21.79
CA MET A 1 -2.84 26.81 -21.44
C MET A 1 -3.25 25.88 -21.28
N CYS A 2 -3.62 25.68 -21.51
CA CYS A 2 -4.05 24.63 -21.27
C CYS A 2 -3.21 23.67 -21.23
N ASP A 3 -2.19 23.95 -21.12
CA ASP A 3 -1.30 23.05 -20.96
C ASP A 3 -1.71 22.38 -19.82
N TRP A 4 -2.13 22.93 -18.84
CA TRP A 4 -2.38 22.22 -17.71
C TRP A 4 -3.60 21.45 -17.92
N CYS A 5 -4.38 21.77 -18.77
CA CYS A 5 -5.46 21.01 -18.99
C CYS A 5 -5.01 19.85 -19.69
N GLY A 6 -4.13 20.03 -20.54
CA GLY A 6 -3.68 18.93 -21.26
C GLY A 6 -3.06 18.04 -20.37
N HIS A 7 -2.76 18.52 -19.31
CA HIS A 7 -2.15 17.73 -18.50
C HIS A 7 -3.04 16.91 -18.00
N GLY A 8 -4.12 16.88 -18.45
CA GLY A 8 -5.00 16.02 -17.95
C GLY A 8 -4.38 14.75 -17.82
N GLU A 9 -3.64 14.44 -18.61
CA GLU A 9 -3.11 13.21 -18.50
C GLU A 9 -2.26 13.17 -17.47
N VAL A 10 -1.79 14.13 -17.20
CA VAL A 10 -0.93 14.14 -16.21
C VAL A 10 -1.70 13.90 -15.13
N SER A 11 -2.89 14.11 -15.26
CA SER A 11 -3.66 13.95 -14.22
C SER A 11 -3.61 12.64 -13.66
N ASP A 12 -2.95 11.79 -14.13
CA ASP A 12 -2.78 10.61 -13.39
C ASP A 12 -2.34 11.00 -12.04
N GLY A 13 -1.93 12.18 -11.85
CA GLY A 13 -1.55 12.63 -10.54
C GLY A 13 -0.32 11.90 -10.02
N PRO A 14 -0.17 11.81 -8.73
CA PRO A 14 1.01 11.19 -8.14
C PRO A 14 1.09 9.71 -8.51
N VAL A 15 2.31 9.24 -8.64
CA VAL A 15 2.57 7.87 -9.01
C VAL A 15 3.17 7.14 -7.85
N VAL A 16 2.84 5.89 -7.69
CA VAL A 16 3.47 5.05 -6.69
C VAL A 16 4.83 4.64 -7.19
N SER A 17 5.85 4.80 -6.38
CA SER A 17 7.20 4.41 -6.75
C SER A 17 7.98 4.00 -5.51
N ASP A 18 9.19 3.48 -5.71
CA ASP A 18 10.09 3.14 -4.62
C ASP A 18 9.40 2.28 -3.57
N VAL A 19 8.76 1.21 -4.00
CA VAL A 19 8.06 0.32 -3.08
C VAL A 19 9.09 -0.55 -2.37
N ARG A 20 9.09 -0.54 -1.05
CA ARG A 20 10.04 -1.32 -0.26
C ARG A 20 9.30 -2.19 0.72
N PHE A 21 9.83 -3.38 0.96
CA PHE A 21 9.20 -4.35 1.83
C PHE A 21 10.13 -4.74 2.97
N VAL A 22 9.56 -4.88 4.16
CA VAL A 22 10.26 -5.46 5.30
C VAL A 22 9.44 -6.66 5.72
N PRO A 23 10.00 -7.87 5.64
CA PRO A 23 9.22 -9.07 5.97
C PRO A 23 8.76 -9.03 7.43
N ALA A 24 7.56 -9.51 7.67
CA ALA A 24 7.07 -9.62 9.04
C ALA A 24 7.70 -10.84 9.69
N ASP A 25 7.75 -10.85 11.01
CA ASP A 25 8.32 -11.99 11.68
C ASP A 25 7.35 -13.17 11.62
N PRO A 26 7.81 -14.39 11.89
CA PRO A 26 6.96 -15.57 11.75
C PRO A 26 5.71 -15.54 12.62
N ALA A 27 5.80 -14.92 13.78
CA ALA A 27 4.64 -14.86 14.66
C ALA A 27 3.55 -13.98 14.04
N ALA A 28 3.95 -12.86 13.45
CA ALA A 28 2.98 -11.99 12.80
C ALA A 28 2.42 -12.64 11.56
N ALA A 29 3.21 -13.46 10.88
CA ALA A 29 2.73 -14.13 9.68
C ALA A 29 1.56 -15.05 9.98
N ARG A 30 1.49 -15.56 11.20
CA ARG A 30 0.38 -16.43 11.56
C ARG A 30 -0.93 -15.68 11.60
N THR A 31 -0.89 -14.37 11.80
CA THR A 31 -2.11 -13.56 11.81
C THR A 31 -2.41 -13.01 10.45
N GLY A 32 -1.64 -13.40 9.43
CA GLY A 32 -1.87 -12.97 8.07
C GLY A 32 -0.97 -11.83 7.63
N LEU A 33 -0.18 -11.25 8.50
CA LEU A 33 0.69 -10.14 8.13
C LEU A 33 1.94 -10.71 7.46
N LEU A 34 2.14 -10.36 6.20
CA LEU A 34 3.26 -10.91 5.44
C LEU A 34 4.44 -9.95 5.36
N ALA A 35 4.19 -8.67 5.23
CA ALA A 35 5.25 -7.69 5.11
C ALA A 35 4.76 -6.30 5.42
N TRP A 36 5.67 -5.47 5.90
CA TRP A 36 5.42 -4.04 6.05
C TRP A 36 5.88 -3.38 4.76
N VAL A 37 5.24 -2.31 4.37
CA VAL A 37 5.52 -1.66 3.10
C VAL A 37 5.71 -0.17 3.28
N THR A 38 6.68 0.37 2.58
CA THR A 38 6.90 1.80 2.47
C THR A 38 6.85 2.15 1.00
N ILE A 39 6.14 3.19 0.65
CA ILE A 39 6.07 3.64 -0.74
C ILE A 39 6.32 5.13 -0.84
N SER A 40 6.68 5.57 -2.02
CA SER A 40 6.67 6.99 -2.35
C SER A 40 5.45 7.24 -3.20
N TYR A 41 4.69 8.26 -2.87
CA TYR A 41 3.50 8.59 -3.63
C TYR A 41 3.58 10.07 -3.93
N GLY A 42 3.94 10.43 -5.17
CA GLY A 42 4.26 11.79 -5.52
C GLY A 42 5.47 12.24 -4.71
N ASN A 43 5.31 13.27 -3.94
CA ASN A 43 6.38 13.79 -3.10
C ASN A 43 6.26 13.33 -1.66
N LEU A 44 5.39 12.36 -1.40
CA LEU A 44 5.19 11.88 -0.05
C LEU A 44 5.74 10.49 0.12
N ARG A 45 6.23 10.21 1.30
CA ARG A 45 6.62 8.87 1.66
C ARG A 45 5.60 8.36 2.64
N ILE A 46 5.06 7.20 2.40
CA ILE A 46 4.05 6.62 3.27
C ILE A 46 4.59 5.34 3.86
N ASP A 47 4.71 5.31 5.18
CA ASP A 47 5.19 4.15 5.90
C ASP A 47 4.02 3.46 6.57
N GLY A 48 4.20 2.23 6.94
CA GLY A 48 3.19 1.56 7.75
C GLY A 48 2.11 0.86 6.99
N LEU A 49 2.23 0.77 5.68
CA LEU A 49 1.30 -0.08 4.95
C LEU A 49 1.70 -1.53 5.19
N ALA A 50 0.81 -2.43 4.93
CA ALA A 50 1.09 -3.85 5.16
C ALA A 50 0.43 -4.70 4.09
N VAL A 51 1.12 -5.77 3.71
CA VAL A 51 0.53 -6.79 2.86
C VAL A 51 0.06 -7.89 3.78
N ARG A 52 -1.21 -8.25 3.67
CA ARG A 52 -1.80 -9.28 4.50
C ARG A 52 -2.46 -10.34 3.66
N ARG A 53 -2.56 -11.54 4.20
CA ARG A 53 -3.28 -12.61 3.56
C ARG A 53 -4.55 -12.88 4.35
N THR A 54 -5.68 -12.92 3.68
CA THR A 54 -6.94 -13.20 4.36
C THR A 54 -7.06 -14.71 4.57
N ARG A 55 -8.07 -15.11 5.32
CA ARG A 55 -8.31 -16.53 5.55
C ARG A 55 -8.62 -17.26 4.26
N GLN A 56 -9.14 -16.56 3.26
CA GLN A 56 -9.41 -17.17 1.97
C GLN A 56 -8.17 -17.24 1.09
N GLY A 57 -7.03 -16.79 1.61
CA GLY A 57 -5.80 -16.83 0.84
C GLY A 57 -5.58 -15.65 -0.08
N ARG A 58 -6.41 -14.61 0.03
CA ARG A 58 -6.26 -13.45 -0.82
C ARG A 58 -5.29 -12.45 -0.22
N LEU A 59 -4.53 -11.80 -1.06
CA LEU A 59 -3.62 -10.76 -0.59
C LEU A 59 -4.33 -9.43 -0.60
N VAL A 60 -4.20 -8.69 0.47
CA VAL A 60 -4.79 -7.36 0.57
C VAL A 60 -3.76 -6.41 1.15
N VAL A 61 -3.96 -5.12 0.95
CA VAL A 61 -3.08 -4.10 1.47
C VAL A 61 -3.83 -3.34 2.56
N SER A 62 -3.20 -3.22 3.72
CA SER A 62 -3.75 -2.42 4.81
C SER A 62 -3.04 -1.08 4.84
N PHE A 63 -3.79 -0.02 5.00
CA PHE A 63 -3.23 1.31 5.09
C PHE A 63 -2.92 1.66 6.55
N PRO A 64 -2.00 2.59 6.79
CA PRO A 64 -1.59 2.89 8.15
C PRO A 64 -2.73 3.37 9.04
N ALA A 65 -2.77 2.85 10.24
CA ALA A 65 -3.77 3.24 11.22
C ALA A 65 -3.16 3.03 12.60
N ARG A 66 -3.76 3.63 13.60
CA ARG A 66 -3.32 3.39 14.96
C ARG A 66 -4.50 2.95 15.79
N LEU A 67 -4.23 2.27 16.88
CA LEU A 67 -5.25 1.86 17.81
C LEU A 67 -5.20 2.80 19.00
N ASP A 68 -6.36 3.19 19.51
CA ASP A 68 -6.38 4.03 20.71
C ASP A 68 -6.44 3.14 21.95
N GLY A 69 -6.57 3.74 23.10
CA GLY A 69 -6.58 2.98 24.35
C GLY A 69 -7.75 2.03 24.51
N ARG A 70 -8.78 2.19 23.68
CA ARG A 70 -9.92 1.29 23.74
C ARG A 70 -9.81 0.21 22.66
N GLY A 71 -8.74 0.20 21.89
CA GLY A 71 -8.60 -0.75 20.80
C GLY A 71 -9.32 -0.32 19.53
N GLU A 72 -9.82 0.91 19.49
CA GLU A 72 -10.51 1.37 18.31
C GLU A 72 -9.51 1.84 17.26
N ARG A 73 -9.77 1.51 16.02
CA ARG A 73 -8.84 1.80 14.96
C ARG A 73 -9.07 3.18 14.37
N HIS A 74 -8.02 3.95 14.29
CA HIS A 74 -8.08 5.30 13.72
C HIS A 74 -7.17 5.37 12.51
N PRO A 75 -7.72 5.55 11.31
CA PRO A 75 -6.87 5.62 10.12
C PRO A 75 -5.94 6.81 10.17
N ILE A 76 -4.71 6.63 9.74
CA ILE A 76 -3.74 7.71 9.64
C ILE A 76 -3.68 8.19 8.20
N VAL A 77 -3.70 7.25 7.25
CA VAL A 77 -3.68 7.59 5.83
C VAL A 77 -4.88 6.89 5.20
N THR A 78 -5.71 7.65 4.51
CA THR A 78 -6.89 7.10 3.86
C THR A 78 -7.00 7.68 2.47
N PRO A 79 -6.95 6.85 1.44
CA PRO A 79 -7.22 7.35 0.10
C PRO A 79 -8.68 7.77 0.01
N LEU A 80 -8.93 8.97 -0.48
CA LEU A 80 -10.30 9.45 -0.57
C LEU A 80 -11.01 8.93 -1.80
N ASP A 81 -10.26 8.58 -2.82
CA ASP A 81 -10.84 8.13 -4.07
C ASP A 81 -10.65 6.62 -4.17
N PRO A 82 -11.71 5.84 -4.34
CA PRO A 82 -11.55 4.39 -4.47
C PRO A 82 -10.64 3.98 -5.63
N GLY A 83 -10.59 4.77 -6.68
CA GLY A 83 -9.70 4.47 -7.80
C GLY A 83 -8.24 4.61 -7.41
N VAL A 84 -7.92 5.62 -6.59
CA VAL A 84 -6.56 5.81 -6.12
C VAL A 84 -6.19 4.66 -5.18
N ARG A 85 -7.12 4.25 -4.34
CA ARG A 85 -6.87 3.14 -3.43
C ARG A 85 -6.56 1.87 -4.20
N ARG A 86 -7.35 1.56 -5.22
CA ARG A 86 -7.12 0.36 -6.01
C ARG A 86 -5.78 0.42 -6.73
N ARG A 87 -5.39 1.61 -7.20
CA ARG A 87 -4.12 1.74 -7.91
C ARG A 87 -2.96 1.50 -6.95
N ILE A 88 -3.01 2.07 -5.76
CA ILE A 88 -1.94 1.87 -4.78
C ILE A 88 -1.87 0.40 -4.40
N GLU A 89 -3.02 -0.22 -4.15
CA GLU A 89 -3.03 -1.63 -3.79
C GLU A 89 -2.47 -2.49 -4.92
N ALA A 90 -2.85 -2.21 -6.15
CA ALA A 90 -2.37 -2.99 -7.28
C ALA A 90 -0.86 -2.87 -7.46
N GLU A 91 -0.33 -1.66 -7.31
CA GLU A 91 1.09 -1.46 -7.46
C GLU A 91 1.88 -2.20 -6.38
N ILE A 92 1.38 -2.14 -5.16
CA ILE A 92 2.06 -2.81 -4.06
C ILE A 92 1.98 -4.33 -4.24
N LEU A 93 0.82 -4.84 -4.59
CA LEU A 93 0.67 -6.29 -4.72
C LEU A 93 1.44 -6.82 -5.90
N GLU A 94 1.52 -6.06 -6.98
CA GLU A 94 2.29 -6.48 -8.12
C GLU A 94 3.77 -6.53 -7.76
N ALA A 95 4.26 -5.52 -7.06
CA ALA A 95 5.64 -5.50 -6.63
C ALA A 95 5.93 -6.64 -5.66
N PHE A 96 4.98 -6.94 -4.79
CA PHE A 96 5.15 -8.01 -3.81
C PHE A 96 5.23 -9.37 -4.52
N ARG A 97 4.37 -9.60 -5.49
CA ARG A 97 4.39 -10.86 -6.21
C ARG A 97 5.66 -11.00 -7.03
N GLY A 98 6.13 -9.91 -7.64
CA GLY A 98 7.36 -9.94 -8.40
C GLY A 98 8.56 -10.23 -7.51
N ARG A 99 8.58 -9.61 -6.32
CA ARG A 99 9.67 -9.86 -5.40
C ARG A 99 9.68 -11.32 -4.95
N THR A 100 8.50 -11.87 -4.66
CA THR A 100 8.42 -13.24 -4.24
C THR A 100 8.88 -14.17 -5.35
N ALA A 101 8.50 -13.89 -6.57
CA ALA A 101 8.90 -14.72 -7.68
C ALA A 101 10.40 -14.66 -7.88
N VAL A 102 10.98 -13.50 -7.73
CA VAL A 102 12.42 -13.37 -7.91
C VAL A 102 13.14 -14.06 -6.77
N ALA A 103 12.59 -14.02 -5.58
CA ALA A 103 13.22 -14.62 -4.45
C ALA A 103 13.15 -16.15 -4.50
N SER A 104 12.27 -16.66 -5.30
CA SER A 104 12.21 -18.09 -5.39
C SER A 104 13.13 -18.58 -6.48
#